data_68bf794d79934e9eb67c36381e34aaf4
#
_entry.id   68bf794d79934e9eb67c36381e34aaf4
#
_cell.length_a   1.000
_cell.length_b   1.000
_cell.length_c   1.000
_cell.angle_alpha   90.00
_cell.angle_beta   90.00
_cell.angle_gamma   90.00
#
_symmetry.space_group_name_H-M   'P 1'
#
loop_
_entity.id
_entity.type
_entity.pdbx_description
1 polymer ?
#
loop_
_entity_poly.entity_id
_entity_poly.type
_entity_poly.pdbx_seq_one_letter_code
_entity_poly.pdbx_strand_id
1 'polypeptide(L)'
;VVFLPETIGAISYLHLKKEIIKKKTIFGFVITCVGGPGGFSYKETWNKSHFLNDLIKNFFKKNKIKVKKYNFDINGSDERQYSSLGFRINIASIFKNKYYDFREYHTSADNLNFVKPENILKSLNVYKQIIKKVEKLDLYENNIKYCEPMLNKYNLYSETGGSFFPKKKYSISEIILWLIFLLDGKTTINQISEKLKIKKNIIVDLIKKLVKKKLVKKI
;
A
#
# COMPACT_ATOMS: atom_id res chain seq x y z
N VAL A 1 10.30 8.17 10.09
CA VAL A 1 10.41 9.37 9.23
C VAL A 1 11.89 9.62 8.98
N VAL A 2 12.25 9.92 7.74
CA VAL A 2 13.62 10.22 7.33
C VAL A 2 13.61 11.57 6.62
N PHE A 3 14.53 12.45 6.99
CA PHE A 3 14.76 13.73 6.34
C PHE A 3 16.05 13.64 5.53
N LEU A 4 15.96 13.87 4.24
CA LEU A 4 17.07 13.70 3.30
C LEU A 4 17.09 14.86 2.31
N PRO A 5 18.28 15.27 1.83
CA PRO A 5 18.36 16.05 0.60
C PRO A 5 17.71 15.26 -0.55
N GLU A 6 16.89 15.94 -1.34
CA GLU A 6 16.20 15.29 -2.46
C GLU A 6 17.20 14.66 -3.44
N THR A 7 16.80 13.59 -4.07
CA THR A 7 17.55 12.80 -5.07
C THR A 7 18.86 12.24 -4.51
N ILE A 8 19.89 13.05 -4.29
CA ILE A 8 21.21 12.54 -3.88
C ILE A 8 21.19 11.92 -2.48
N GLY A 9 20.47 12.54 -1.55
CA GLY A 9 20.31 12.00 -0.20
C GLY A 9 19.51 10.70 -0.20
N ALA A 10 18.42 10.62 -0.98
CA ALA A 10 17.64 9.41 -1.13
C ALA A 10 18.47 8.27 -1.75
N ILE A 11 19.23 8.54 -2.79
CA ILE A 11 20.11 7.55 -3.45
C ILE A 11 21.17 7.04 -2.46
N SER A 12 21.84 7.95 -1.75
CA SER A 12 22.85 7.59 -0.75
C SER A 12 22.26 6.76 0.39
N TYR A 13 21.10 7.17 0.91
CA TYR A 13 20.39 6.44 1.97
C TYR A 13 19.97 5.04 1.50
N LEU A 14 19.42 4.93 0.31
CA LEU A 14 19.04 3.65 -0.29
C LEU A 14 20.25 2.75 -0.50
N HIS A 15 21.38 3.27 -0.95
CA HIS A 15 22.60 2.52 -1.10
C HIS A 15 23.10 1.98 0.25
N LEU A 16 23.23 2.83 1.24
CA LEU A 16 23.76 2.48 2.57
C LEU A 16 22.83 1.53 3.37
N LYS A 17 21.51 1.65 3.19
CA LYS A 17 20.52 0.88 3.94
C LYS A 17 19.78 -0.16 3.12
N LYS A 18 20.30 -0.51 1.95
CA LYS A 18 19.68 -1.37 0.94
C LYS A 18 19.02 -2.62 1.53
N GLU A 19 19.74 -3.42 2.27
CA GLU A 19 19.25 -4.71 2.76
C GLU A 19 18.11 -4.54 3.78
N ILE A 20 18.24 -3.56 4.66
CA ILE A 20 17.21 -3.27 5.68
C ILE A 20 15.95 -2.72 5.03
N ILE A 21 16.11 -1.80 4.07
CA ILE A 21 14.99 -1.18 3.36
C ILE A 21 14.23 -2.21 2.55
N LYS A 22 14.92 -3.04 1.77
CA LYS A 22 14.29 -4.14 1.00
C LYS A 22 13.53 -5.11 1.88
N LYS A 23 14.09 -5.46 3.03
CA LYS A 23 13.51 -6.46 3.93
C LYS A 23 12.33 -5.91 4.75
N LYS A 24 12.37 -4.64 5.16
CA LYS A 24 11.45 -4.09 6.18
C LYS A 24 10.46 -3.07 5.64
N THR A 25 10.62 -2.56 4.42
CA THR A 25 9.74 -1.53 3.88
C THR A 25 8.72 -2.13 2.93
N ILE A 26 7.46 -2.03 3.27
CA ILE A 26 6.33 -2.52 2.44
C ILE A 26 5.87 -1.41 1.49
N PHE A 27 5.78 -0.18 1.99
CA PHE A 27 5.38 1.02 1.25
C PHE A 27 5.88 2.26 1.98
N GLY A 28 5.68 3.43 1.38
CA GLY A 28 6.03 4.70 2.01
C GLY A 28 5.37 5.90 1.35
N PHE A 29 5.73 7.06 1.86
CA PHE A 29 5.32 8.35 1.32
C PHE A 29 6.54 9.23 1.09
N VAL A 30 6.57 9.92 -0.04
CA VAL A 30 7.39 11.12 -0.22
C VAL A 30 6.54 12.31 0.17
N ILE A 31 7.04 13.12 1.11
CA ILE A 31 6.36 14.32 1.63
C ILE A 31 7.06 15.52 1.03
N THR A 32 6.47 16.09 0.00
CA THR A 32 6.98 17.25 -0.72
C THR A 32 5.84 18.19 -1.11
N CYS A 33 6.12 19.46 -1.40
CA CYS A 33 5.17 20.46 -1.88
C CYS A 33 3.87 20.56 -1.04
N VAL A 34 4.01 20.52 0.29
CA VAL A 34 2.89 20.40 1.25
C VAL A 34 2.42 21.73 1.83
N GLY A 35 3.14 22.84 1.60
CA GLY A 35 2.90 24.13 2.25
C GLY A 35 2.23 25.20 1.38
N GLY A 36 2.07 24.97 0.09
CA GLY A 36 1.46 25.91 -0.84
C GLY A 36 -0.06 26.05 -0.67
N PRO A 37 -0.68 27.08 -1.27
CA PRO A 37 -2.09 27.42 -1.12
C PRO A 37 -3.03 26.47 -1.89
N GLY A 38 -2.53 25.63 -2.79
CA GLY A 38 -3.31 24.79 -3.67
C GLY A 38 -4.20 23.77 -2.94
N GLY A 39 -5.10 23.16 -3.68
CA GLY A 39 -5.90 22.02 -3.21
C GLY A 39 -5.05 20.75 -3.06
N PHE A 40 -5.60 19.73 -2.40
CA PHE A 40 -4.91 18.45 -2.31
C PHE A 40 -4.87 17.74 -3.65
N SER A 41 -3.74 17.09 -3.88
CA SER A 41 -3.56 16.12 -4.95
C SER A 41 -2.68 14.97 -4.46
N TYR A 42 -2.72 13.84 -5.16
CA TYR A 42 -1.84 12.72 -4.86
C TYR A 42 -1.35 12.03 -6.12
N LYS A 43 -0.16 11.49 -6.04
CA LYS A 43 0.45 10.63 -7.06
C LYS A 43 0.40 9.19 -6.58
N GLU A 44 -0.13 8.31 -7.43
CA GLU A 44 -0.22 6.89 -7.14
C GLU A 44 1.15 6.22 -7.06
N THR A 45 1.19 5.06 -6.44
CA THR A 45 2.37 4.20 -6.43
C THR A 45 2.61 3.62 -7.83
N TRP A 46 3.85 3.17 -8.11
CA TRP A 46 4.21 2.54 -9.39
C TRP A 46 3.33 1.32 -9.71
N ASN A 47 2.94 0.55 -8.71
CA ASN A 47 1.98 -0.54 -8.85
C ASN A 47 0.56 -0.01 -8.64
N LYS A 48 -0.18 0.17 -9.72
CA LYS A 48 -1.56 0.69 -9.70
C LYS A 48 -2.51 -0.12 -8.82
N SER A 49 -2.28 -1.42 -8.68
CA SER A 49 -3.12 -2.32 -7.86
C SER A 49 -2.74 -2.33 -6.38
N HIS A 50 -1.75 -1.53 -5.94
CA HIS A 50 -1.35 -1.50 -4.55
C HIS A 50 -2.42 -0.85 -3.67
N PHE A 51 -2.72 -1.47 -2.52
CA PHE A 51 -3.80 -1.06 -1.60
C PHE A 51 -3.70 0.41 -1.15
N LEU A 52 -2.50 0.98 -1.12
CA LEU A 52 -2.28 2.36 -0.69
C LEU A 52 -3.02 3.36 -1.59
N ASN A 53 -3.12 3.08 -2.89
CA ASN A 53 -3.84 3.92 -3.84
C ASN A 53 -5.34 3.98 -3.50
N ASP A 54 -5.95 2.82 -3.23
CA ASP A 54 -7.36 2.75 -2.84
C ASP A 54 -7.58 3.37 -1.45
N LEU A 55 -6.65 3.18 -0.53
CA LEU A 55 -6.74 3.76 0.80
C LEU A 55 -6.73 5.30 0.74
N ILE A 56 -5.81 5.89 -0.03
CA ILE A 56 -5.72 7.35 -0.23
C ILE A 56 -7.00 7.87 -0.90
N LYS A 57 -7.42 7.26 -2.02
CA LYS A 57 -8.65 7.61 -2.74
C LYS A 57 -9.87 7.57 -1.82
N ASN A 58 -10.04 6.49 -1.07
CA ASN A 58 -11.17 6.31 -0.17
C ASN A 58 -11.12 7.26 1.03
N PHE A 59 -9.93 7.61 1.49
CA PHE A 59 -9.75 8.63 2.53
C PHE A 59 -10.31 9.98 2.09
N PHE A 60 -9.91 10.49 0.93
CA PHE A 60 -10.37 11.77 0.41
C PHE A 60 -11.86 11.76 0.11
N LYS A 61 -12.38 10.67 -0.50
CA LYS A 61 -13.81 10.50 -0.76
C LYS A 61 -14.64 10.54 0.53
N LYS A 62 -14.22 9.78 1.56
CA LYS A 62 -14.95 9.72 2.86
C LYS A 62 -14.99 11.07 3.57
N ASN A 63 -13.90 11.83 3.49
CA ASN A 63 -13.81 13.15 4.11
C ASN A 63 -14.37 14.28 3.23
N LYS A 64 -14.95 13.97 2.07
CA LYS A 64 -15.50 14.93 1.11
C LYS A 64 -14.48 16.00 0.69
N ILE A 65 -13.19 15.66 0.67
CA ILE A 65 -12.11 16.56 0.26
C ILE A 65 -11.88 16.35 -1.25
N LYS A 66 -12.03 17.45 -2.02
CA LYS A 66 -11.71 17.43 -3.45
C LYS A 66 -10.21 17.20 -3.63
N VAL A 67 -9.85 16.21 -4.44
CA VAL A 67 -8.45 15.84 -4.69
C VAL A 67 -8.22 15.53 -6.16
N LYS A 68 -7.12 15.99 -6.73
CA LYS A 68 -6.67 15.61 -8.08
C LYS A 68 -5.75 14.40 -7.97
N LYS A 69 -6.00 13.41 -8.83
CA LYS A 69 -5.19 12.19 -8.89
C LYS A 69 -4.21 12.29 -10.06
N TYR A 70 -2.97 11.85 -9.82
CA TYR A 70 -1.95 11.65 -10.84
C TYR A 70 -1.48 10.20 -10.84
N ASN A 71 -1.26 9.66 -12.02
CA ASN A 71 -0.62 8.35 -12.16
C ASN A 71 0.86 8.43 -11.76
N PHE A 72 1.45 7.29 -11.44
CA PHE A 72 2.91 7.21 -11.30
C PHE A 72 3.58 7.61 -12.63
N ASP A 73 4.62 8.44 -12.50
CA ASP A 73 5.46 8.89 -13.59
C ASP A 73 6.90 8.95 -13.09
N ILE A 74 7.87 8.77 -13.97
CA ILE A 74 9.30 8.91 -13.66
C ILE A 74 9.67 10.38 -13.37
N ASN A 75 8.90 11.34 -13.89
CA ASN A 75 9.03 12.75 -13.54
C ASN A 75 8.43 12.98 -12.15
N GLY A 76 9.28 13.28 -11.19
CA GLY A 76 8.84 13.43 -9.83
C GLY A 76 9.98 13.61 -8.86
N SER A 77 9.69 13.40 -7.60
CA SER A 77 10.64 13.44 -6.50
C SER A 77 11.24 12.04 -6.23
N ASP A 78 11.53 11.74 -4.98
CA ASP A 78 12.26 10.53 -4.58
C ASP A 78 11.45 9.23 -4.72
N GLU A 79 10.14 9.29 -4.95
CA GLU A 79 9.33 8.08 -5.16
C GLU A 79 9.88 7.19 -6.27
N ARG A 80 10.50 7.77 -7.30
CA ARG A 80 11.14 7.02 -8.39
C ARG A 80 12.37 6.23 -7.93
N GLN A 81 13.12 6.76 -6.96
CA GLN A 81 14.32 6.10 -6.44
C GLN A 81 13.94 4.84 -5.65
N TYR A 82 12.98 4.98 -4.73
CA TYR A 82 12.46 3.85 -3.95
C TYR A 82 11.71 2.83 -4.81
N SER A 83 11.06 3.28 -5.87
CA SER A 83 10.33 2.42 -6.81
C SER A 83 11.21 1.80 -7.90
N SER A 84 12.51 2.12 -7.93
CA SER A 84 13.46 1.62 -8.91
C SER A 84 13.51 0.09 -8.93
N LEU A 85 14.03 -0.48 -10.02
CA LEU A 85 13.96 -1.91 -10.32
C LEU A 85 14.46 -2.81 -9.17
N GLY A 86 15.52 -2.40 -8.48
CA GLY A 86 16.11 -3.18 -7.38
C GLY A 86 15.32 -3.13 -6.06
N PHE A 87 14.47 -2.11 -5.86
CA PHE A 87 13.67 -1.93 -4.64
C PHE A 87 12.20 -2.26 -4.85
N ARG A 88 11.57 -1.73 -5.88
CA ARG A 88 10.13 -1.90 -6.18
C ARG A 88 9.22 -1.61 -4.99
N ILE A 89 9.61 -0.65 -4.15
CA ILE A 89 8.79 -0.20 -3.02
C ILE A 89 7.68 0.71 -3.55
N ASN A 90 6.48 0.51 -3.06
CA ASN A 90 5.32 1.31 -3.44
C ASN A 90 5.31 2.61 -2.63
N ILE A 91 5.67 3.70 -3.26
CA ILE A 91 5.69 5.04 -2.67
C ILE A 91 4.60 5.89 -3.31
N ALA A 92 3.78 6.52 -2.49
CA ALA A 92 2.81 7.52 -2.90
C ALA A 92 3.24 8.91 -2.42
N SER A 93 2.72 9.95 -3.06
CA SER A 93 2.91 11.33 -2.61
C SER A 93 1.58 12.04 -2.51
N ILE A 94 1.40 12.84 -1.45
CA ILE A 94 0.21 13.70 -1.27
C ILE A 94 0.73 15.13 -1.10
N PHE A 95 0.29 16.03 -1.95
CA PHE A 95 0.77 17.41 -1.98
C PHE A 95 -0.37 18.43 -2.01
N LYS A 96 -0.05 19.66 -1.74
CA LYS A 96 -0.93 20.82 -1.93
C LYS A 96 -0.83 21.35 -3.35
N ASN A 97 0.38 21.54 -3.82
CA ASN A 97 0.70 21.97 -5.18
C ASN A 97 1.63 20.90 -5.79
N LYS A 98 1.22 20.30 -6.91
CA LYS A 98 2.11 19.34 -7.58
C LYS A 98 3.29 20.08 -8.21
N TYR A 99 4.49 19.54 -8.03
CA TYR A 99 5.70 20.03 -8.70
C TYR A 99 5.46 20.18 -10.22
N TYR A 100 6.04 21.18 -10.82
CA TYR A 100 5.86 21.64 -12.20
C TYR A 100 4.47 22.23 -12.54
N ASP A 101 3.48 22.17 -11.65
CA ASP A 101 2.12 22.67 -11.90
C ASP A 101 1.87 24.07 -11.30
N PHE A 102 2.89 24.74 -10.70
CA PHE A 102 2.75 26.08 -10.13
C PHE A 102 3.98 26.96 -10.42
N ARG A 103 3.75 28.26 -10.54
CA ARG A 103 4.76 29.20 -11.04
C ARG A 103 5.96 29.38 -10.11
N GLU A 104 5.72 29.27 -8.82
CA GLU A 104 6.72 29.48 -7.78
C GLU A 104 7.73 28.33 -7.72
N TYR A 105 7.41 27.18 -8.31
CA TYR A 105 8.25 25.99 -8.26
C TYR A 105 9.63 26.23 -8.85
N HIS A 106 10.66 25.93 -8.07
CA HIS A 106 12.09 26.12 -8.41
C HIS A 106 12.47 27.58 -8.72
N THR A 107 11.76 28.53 -8.11
CA THR A 107 12.07 29.96 -8.20
C THR A 107 12.20 30.57 -6.82
N SER A 108 12.74 31.80 -6.73
CA SER A 108 12.81 32.60 -5.50
C SER A 108 11.42 32.99 -4.94
N ALA A 109 10.37 32.84 -5.73
CA ALA A 109 8.99 33.03 -5.29
C ALA A 109 8.45 31.88 -4.42
N ASP A 110 9.11 30.70 -4.40
CA ASP A 110 8.82 29.63 -3.44
C ASP A 110 9.45 29.95 -2.09
N ASN A 111 8.84 30.88 -1.40
CA ASN A 111 9.29 31.45 -0.15
C ASN A 111 8.16 31.46 0.91
N LEU A 112 8.38 32.10 2.06
CA LEU A 112 7.41 32.16 3.16
C LEU A 112 6.13 32.96 2.84
N ASN A 113 6.09 33.68 1.72
CA ASN A 113 4.85 34.30 1.24
C ASN A 113 3.96 33.28 0.52
N PHE A 114 4.55 32.27 -0.11
CA PHE A 114 3.86 31.17 -0.77
C PHE A 114 3.61 30.00 0.18
N VAL A 115 4.61 29.53 0.90
CA VAL A 115 4.52 28.45 1.87
C VAL A 115 3.99 28.96 3.20
N LYS A 116 2.87 28.41 3.67
CA LYS A 116 2.21 28.84 4.91
C LYS A 116 2.14 27.71 5.93
N PRO A 117 2.42 28.00 7.22
CA PRO A 117 2.33 27.01 8.30
C PRO A 117 0.97 26.30 8.36
N GLU A 118 -0.12 27.02 8.12
CA GLU A 118 -1.48 26.46 8.16
C GLU A 118 -1.68 25.39 7.09
N ASN A 119 -1.06 25.53 5.93
CA ASN A 119 -1.12 24.55 4.84
C ASN A 119 -0.27 23.33 5.17
N ILE A 120 0.90 23.53 5.79
CA ILE A 120 1.73 22.42 6.31
C ILE A 120 0.96 21.64 7.35
N LEU A 121 0.30 22.30 8.31
CA LEU A 121 -0.52 21.66 9.34
C LEU A 121 -1.70 20.87 8.75
N LYS A 122 -2.38 21.42 7.73
CA LYS A 122 -3.43 20.68 7.00
C LYS A 122 -2.87 19.41 6.36
N SER A 123 -1.72 19.49 5.72
CA SER A 123 -1.06 18.35 5.09
C SER A 123 -0.61 17.32 6.14
N LEU A 124 0.00 17.77 7.23
CA LEU A 124 0.38 16.91 8.36
C LEU A 124 -0.82 16.12 8.90
N ASN A 125 -1.96 16.79 9.08
CA ASN A 125 -3.17 16.14 9.57
C ASN A 125 -3.70 15.07 8.59
N VAL A 126 -3.64 15.32 7.29
CA VAL A 126 -3.99 14.33 6.26
C VAL A 126 -3.07 13.11 6.35
N TYR A 127 -1.76 13.31 6.39
CA TYR A 127 -0.79 12.21 6.52
C TYR A 127 -0.98 11.42 7.82
N LYS A 128 -1.14 12.09 8.96
CA LYS A 128 -1.40 11.43 10.26
C LYS A 128 -2.65 10.55 10.22
N GLN A 129 -3.73 11.03 9.62
CA GLN A 129 -4.97 10.26 9.51
C GLN A 129 -4.83 9.07 8.57
N ILE A 130 -4.11 9.22 7.47
CA ILE A 130 -3.85 8.11 6.52
C ILE A 130 -2.96 7.06 7.17
N ILE A 131 -1.87 7.45 7.85
CA ILE A 131 -0.97 6.55 8.57
C ILE A 131 -1.74 5.76 9.63
N LYS A 132 -2.58 6.43 10.46
CA LYS A 132 -3.44 5.74 11.42
C LYS A 132 -4.40 4.72 10.81
N LYS A 133 -4.81 4.92 9.55
CA LYS A 133 -5.64 3.94 8.83
C LYS A 133 -4.81 2.76 8.35
N VAL A 134 -3.59 3.02 7.91
CA VAL A 134 -2.65 1.97 7.49
C VAL A 134 -2.27 1.09 8.67
N GLU A 135 -1.97 1.66 9.84
CA GLU A 135 -1.66 0.92 11.06
C GLU A 135 -2.78 -0.03 11.51
N LYS A 136 -4.01 0.25 11.10
CA LYS A 136 -5.19 -0.61 11.36
C LYS A 136 -5.44 -1.66 10.29
N LEU A 137 -4.63 -1.72 9.25
CA LEU A 137 -4.77 -2.77 8.24
C LEU A 137 -4.25 -4.09 8.77
N ASP A 138 -5.06 -5.11 8.60
CA ASP A 138 -4.64 -6.48 8.86
C ASP A 138 -4.01 -7.04 7.59
N LEU A 139 -2.69 -7.11 7.58
CA LEU A 139 -1.91 -7.78 6.55
C LEU A 139 -1.42 -9.13 7.08
N TYR A 140 -1.45 -10.13 6.22
CA TYR A 140 -1.06 -11.49 6.56
C TYR A 140 -0.10 -12.05 5.52
N GLU A 141 0.85 -12.86 5.99
CA GLU A 141 1.84 -13.52 5.13
C GLU A 141 1.76 -15.02 5.32
N ASN A 142 1.79 -15.75 4.20
CA ASN A 142 1.91 -17.20 4.20
C ASN A 142 3.31 -17.62 4.70
N ASN A 143 3.37 -18.55 5.64
CA ASN A 143 4.62 -19.09 6.16
C ASN A 143 5.23 -20.12 5.19
N ILE A 144 4.44 -20.73 4.32
CA ILE A 144 4.88 -21.68 3.30
C ILE A 144 5.06 -20.92 2.00
N LYS A 145 6.32 -20.64 1.66
CA LYS A 145 6.66 -19.78 0.51
C LYS A 145 6.77 -20.52 -0.81
N TYR A 146 6.88 -21.82 -0.76
CA TYR A 146 7.07 -22.66 -1.94
C TYR A 146 5.99 -23.74 -1.98
N CYS A 147 5.33 -23.84 -3.12
CA CYS A 147 4.24 -24.79 -3.37
C CYS A 147 3.06 -24.63 -2.38
N GLU A 148 2.08 -25.50 -2.50
CA GLU A 148 0.95 -25.55 -1.58
C GLU A 148 1.20 -26.55 -0.44
N PRO A 149 0.68 -26.29 0.76
CA PRO A 149 0.76 -27.25 1.86
C PRO A 149 -0.16 -28.45 1.64
N MET A 150 0.22 -29.60 2.16
CA MET A 150 -0.66 -30.77 2.23
C MET A 150 -1.81 -30.49 3.20
N LEU A 151 -2.95 -29.99 2.70
CA LEU A 151 -4.08 -29.53 3.52
C LEU A 151 -4.66 -30.62 4.43
N ASN A 152 -4.59 -31.91 4.03
CA ASN A 152 -5.01 -33.03 4.86
C ASN A 152 -4.28 -33.13 6.19
N LYS A 153 -2.96 -32.85 6.21
CA LYS A 153 -2.14 -32.82 7.43
C LYS A 153 -2.64 -31.79 8.46
N TYR A 154 -3.35 -30.80 8.00
CA TYR A 154 -3.88 -29.70 8.81
C TYR A 154 -5.39 -29.81 9.06
N ASN A 155 -6.05 -30.89 8.61
CA ASN A 155 -7.49 -31.04 8.66
C ASN A 155 -8.24 -29.85 8.02
N LEU A 156 -7.76 -29.45 6.85
CA LEU A 156 -8.31 -28.33 6.06
C LEU A 156 -8.95 -28.79 4.76
N TYR A 157 -8.89 -30.05 4.45
CA TYR A 157 -9.65 -30.68 3.35
C TYR A 157 -11.00 -31.13 3.89
N SER A 158 -12.04 -30.79 3.18
CA SER A 158 -13.39 -31.09 3.67
C SER A 158 -13.91 -32.44 3.31
N GLU A 159 -13.28 -33.20 2.39
CA GLU A 159 -13.72 -34.58 2.07
C GLU A 159 -12.89 -35.22 0.95
N THR A 160 -12.95 -36.54 0.89
CA THR A 160 -12.46 -37.39 -0.19
C THR A 160 -13.38 -37.29 -1.40
N GLY A 161 -12.84 -36.97 -2.55
CA GLY A 161 -13.55 -37.05 -3.81
C GLY A 161 -13.53 -35.76 -4.60
N GLY A 162 -13.01 -35.85 -5.81
CA GLY A 162 -13.01 -34.74 -6.76
C GLY A 162 -14.42 -34.39 -7.21
N SER A 163 -14.68 -33.13 -7.49
CA SER A 163 -15.88 -32.71 -8.17
C SER A 163 -15.62 -32.68 -9.67
N PHE A 164 -16.37 -33.46 -10.42
CA PHE A 164 -16.27 -33.54 -11.88
C PHE A 164 -16.93 -32.37 -12.61
N PHE A 165 -17.65 -31.49 -11.91
CA PHE A 165 -18.35 -30.38 -12.51
C PHE A 165 -17.87 -29.06 -11.97
N PRO A 166 -17.68 -28.02 -12.80
CA PRO A 166 -17.34 -26.70 -12.33
C PRO A 166 -18.45 -26.15 -11.43
N LYS A 167 -18.13 -25.92 -10.17
CA LYS A 167 -19.05 -25.33 -9.19
C LYS A 167 -19.17 -23.83 -9.45
N LYS A 168 -20.38 -23.27 -9.35
CA LYS A 168 -20.62 -21.82 -9.42
C LYS A 168 -20.00 -21.04 -8.24
N LYS A 169 -19.62 -21.72 -7.15
CA LYS A 169 -19.04 -21.12 -5.94
C LYS A 169 -17.84 -21.94 -5.48
N TYR A 170 -16.85 -21.27 -4.95
CA TYR A 170 -15.70 -21.92 -4.33
C TYR A 170 -16.11 -22.75 -3.11
N SER A 171 -15.56 -23.95 -2.99
CA SER A 171 -15.56 -24.72 -1.75
C SER A 171 -14.67 -24.07 -0.70
N ILE A 172 -14.81 -24.47 0.56
CA ILE A 172 -13.96 -23.96 1.65
C ILE A 172 -12.49 -24.27 1.39
N SER A 173 -12.18 -25.46 0.89
CA SER A 173 -10.80 -25.87 0.54
C SER A 173 -10.22 -25.02 -0.56
N GLU A 174 -10.98 -24.70 -1.61
CA GLU A 174 -10.55 -23.82 -2.69
C GLU A 174 -10.31 -22.39 -2.18
N ILE A 175 -11.17 -21.89 -1.28
CA ILE A 175 -10.95 -20.56 -0.65
C ILE A 175 -9.65 -20.58 0.17
N ILE A 176 -9.38 -21.64 0.90
CA ILE A 176 -8.14 -21.79 1.67
C ILE A 176 -6.92 -21.78 0.75
N LEU A 177 -6.94 -22.50 -0.36
CA LEU A 177 -5.86 -22.49 -1.35
C LEU A 177 -5.66 -21.06 -1.92
N TRP A 178 -6.75 -20.38 -2.27
CA TRP A 178 -6.69 -18.99 -2.70
C TRP A 178 -6.10 -18.07 -1.63
N LEU A 179 -6.46 -18.25 -0.36
CA LEU A 179 -5.90 -17.47 0.73
C LEU A 179 -4.39 -17.71 0.88
N ILE A 180 -3.95 -18.97 0.86
CA ILE A 180 -2.54 -19.34 0.91
C ILE A 180 -1.76 -18.70 -0.26
N PHE A 181 -2.35 -18.65 -1.45
CA PHE A 181 -1.76 -18.05 -2.62
C PHE A 181 -1.70 -16.51 -2.57
N LEU A 182 -2.72 -15.86 -1.98
CA LEU A 182 -2.88 -14.40 -2.02
C LEU A 182 -2.32 -13.67 -0.78
N LEU A 183 -2.09 -14.38 0.34
CA LEU A 183 -1.56 -13.78 1.56
C LEU A 183 -0.04 -13.62 1.47
N ASP A 184 0.37 -12.62 0.74
CA ASP A 184 1.77 -12.29 0.40
C ASP A 184 2.38 -11.21 1.29
N GLY A 185 1.66 -10.77 2.33
CA GLY A 185 2.06 -9.66 3.19
C GLY A 185 1.77 -8.28 2.63
N LYS A 186 1.21 -8.17 1.43
CA LYS A 186 0.96 -6.91 0.73
C LYS A 186 -0.49 -6.78 0.27
N THR A 187 -1.19 -7.88 0.09
CA THR A 187 -2.59 -7.93 -0.35
C THR A 187 -3.51 -7.84 0.85
N THR A 188 -4.40 -6.86 0.87
CA THR A 188 -5.36 -6.65 1.96
C THR A 188 -6.55 -7.60 1.87
N ILE A 189 -7.20 -7.86 3.01
CA ILE A 189 -8.45 -8.65 3.06
C ILE A 189 -9.52 -8.07 2.13
N ASN A 190 -9.55 -6.74 1.97
CA ASN A 190 -10.49 -6.07 1.06
C ASN A 190 -10.25 -6.49 -0.39
N GLN A 191 -9.00 -6.42 -0.84
CA GLN A 191 -8.62 -6.81 -2.20
C GLN A 191 -8.89 -8.30 -2.45
N ILE A 192 -8.63 -9.16 -1.47
CA ILE A 192 -8.98 -10.60 -1.56
C ILE A 192 -10.49 -10.78 -1.68
N SER A 193 -11.27 -10.10 -0.85
CA SER A 193 -12.73 -10.14 -0.88
C SER A 193 -13.31 -9.71 -2.24
N GLU A 194 -12.79 -8.64 -2.80
CA GLU A 194 -13.18 -8.13 -4.12
C GLU A 194 -12.79 -9.11 -5.24
N LYS A 195 -11.56 -9.61 -5.20
CA LYS A 195 -11.05 -10.56 -6.21
C LYS A 195 -11.83 -11.86 -6.23
N LEU A 196 -12.11 -12.45 -5.08
CA LEU A 196 -12.81 -13.72 -4.98
C LEU A 196 -14.34 -13.58 -4.95
N LYS A 197 -14.85 -12.34 -4.83
CA LYS A 197 -16.28 -12.05 -4.62
C LYS A 197 -16.87 -12.78 -3.41
N ILE A 198 -16.09 -12.89 -2.34
CA ILE A 198 -16.43 -13.55 -1.08
C ILE A 198 -16.55 -12.51 0.03
N LYS A 199 -17.53 -12.67 0.91
CA LYS A 199 -17.74 -11.78 2.06
C LYS A 199 -16.52 -11.79 2.99
N LYS A 200 -16.11 -10.61 3.47
CA LYS A 200 -14.93 -10.43 4.32
C LYS A 200 -14.94 -11.25 5.59
N ASN A 201 -16.11 -11.40 6.23
CA ASN A 201 -16.22 -12.20 7.46
C ASN A 201 -15.78 -13.65 7.24
N ILE A 202 -16.16 -14.26 6.11
CA ILE A 202 -15.74 -15.63 5.75
C ILE A 202 -14.22 -15.70 5.59
N ILE A 203 -13.64 -14.73 4.90
CA ILE A 203 -12.18 -14.65 4.70
C ILE A 203 -11.45 -14.50 6.04
N VAL A 204 -11.92 -13.58 6.89
CA VAL A 204 -11.33 -13.36 8.22
C VAL A 204 -11.38 -14.62 9.09
N ASP A 205 -12.51 -15.35 9.09
CA ASP A 205 -12.65 -16.57 9.89
C ASP A 205 -11.75 -17.70 9.38
N LEU A 206 -11.57 -17.81 8.07
CA LEU A 206 -10.62 -18.75 7.49
C LEU A 206 -9.16 -18.36 7.80
N ILE A 207 -8.82 -17.09 7.71
CA ILE A 207 -7.48 -16.60 8.08
C ILE A 207 -7.18 -16.90 9.55
N LYS A 208 -8.12 -16.69 10.48
CA LYS A 208 -7.95 -17.06 11.89
C LYS A 208 -7.63 -18.56 12.05
N LYS A 209 -8.32 -19.44 11.29
CA LYS A 209 -8.02 -20.88 11.29
C LYS A 209 -6.61 -21.16 10.77
N LEU A 210 -6.18 -20.49 9.70
CA LEU A 210 -4.83 -20.64 9.15
C LEU A 210 -3.75 -20.14 10.11
N VAL A 211 -3.99 -19.04 10.81
CA VAL A 211 -3.09 -18.51 11.85
C VAL A 211 -2.96 -19.50 13.01
N LYS A 212 -4.08 -20.05 13.51
CA LYS A 212 -4.07 -21.08 14.56
C LYS A 212 -3.24 -22.31 14.17
N LYS A 213 -3.25 -22.66 12.89
CA LYS A 213 -2.46 -23.78 12.33
C LYS A 213 -1.03 -23.38 11.93
N LYS A 214 -0.59 -22.17 12.22
CA LYS A 214 0.73 -21.62 11.90
C LYS A 214 1.08 -21.64 10.39
N LEU A 215 0.08 -21.73 9.54
CA LEU A 215 0.24 -21.64 8.09
C LEU A 215 0.41 -20.18 7.62
N VAL A 216 -0.20 -19.25 8.35
CA VAL A 216 -0.21 -17.83 8.06
C VAL A 216 0.13 -17.07 9.34
N LYS A 217 0.81 -15.95 9.20
CA LYS A 217 1.09 -15.01 10.30
C LYS A 217 0.57 -13.61 9.95
N LYS A 218 0.20 -12.85 10.96
CA LYS A 218 -0.05 -11.41 10.84
C LYS A 218 1.28 -10.68 10.80
N ILE A 219 1.35 -9.61 9.97
CA ILE A 219 2.53 -8.74 9.86
C ILE A 219 2.25 -7.42 10.57
#